data_b900f93eb80e63cb01d23c6b08d6a4ae
#
_entry.id   b900f93eb80e63cb01d23c6b08d6a4ae
#
_cell.length_a   1.000
_cell.length_b   1.000
_cell.length_c   1.000
_cell.angle_alpha   90.00
_cell.angle_beta   90.00
_cell.angle_gamma   90.00
#
_symmetry.space_group_name_H-M   'P 1'
#
loop_
_entity.id
_entity.type
_entity.pdbx_description
1 polymer ?
#
loop_
_entity_poly.entity_id
_entity_poly.type
_entity_poly.pdbx_seq_one_letter_code
_entity_poly.pdbx_strand_id
1 'polypeptide(L)'
;REHWVYKRFFESKGVRDGSNGSIDGVNYIHTTYLDNVANLSKGVIATMERMRVDDIDNYNNVILGGWRARAEGVVFTNWRFGDFNPDGLQVTYGQDYGFKNDANTLVGVAIDKSKKIIYIQEHLYQTGLNTHDLYTINNKVCGRDLIVADSAEPRLISELSSKGNNIRGCKKGPGSISAGVSILQSYELVLENNSKNIATELNNYAYADKGSNLFVDDYNHSLDALRYITSFHLMGSSKIEVR
;
A
#
# COMPACT_ATOMS: atom_id res chain seq x y z
N ARG A 1 12.46 5.34 -0.58
CA ARG A 1 12.27 6.75 -1.08
C ARG A 1 11.23 7.53 -0.28
N GLU A 2 10.55 6.91 0.68
CA GLU A 2 9.57 7.60 1.54
C GLU A 2 10.21 8.42 2.67
N HIS A 3 11.50 8.23 2.93
CA HIS A 3 12.21 8.93 3.98
C HIS A 3 12.22 10.45 3.72
N TRP A 4 11.97 11.25 4.78
CA TRP A 4 11.87 12.71 4.68
C TRP A 4 13.12 13.39 4.08
N VAL A 5 14.32 12.82 4.30
CA VAL A 5 15.57 13.32 3.69
C VAL A 5 15.51 13.19 2.18
N TYR A 6 15.04 12.02 1.65
CA TYR A 6 14.89 11.85 0.21
C TYR A 6 13.92 12.86 -0.37
N LYS A 7 12.72 12.99 0.21
CA LYS A 7 11.68 13.93 -0.25
C LYS A 7 12.18 15.38 -0.24
N ARG A 8 12.84 15.80 0.86
CA ARG A 8 13.29 17.19 1.04
C ARG A 8 14.51 17.55 0.22
N PHE A 9 15.49 16.67 0.13
CA PHE A 9 16.81 17.01 -0.43
C PHE A 9 17.06 16.41 -1.81
N PHE A 10 16.33 15.38 -2.21
CA PHE A 10 16.47 14.77 -3.53
C PHE A 10 15.25 15.01 -4.41
N GLU A 11 14.09 14.51 -4.03
CA GLU A 11 12.87 14.57 -4.86
C GLU A 11 12.44 16.00 -5.14
N SER A 12 12.29 16.86 -4.09
CA SER A 12 11.86 18.26 -4.25
C SER A 12 12.83 19.12 -5.03
N LYS A 13 14.09 18.74 -5.12
CA LYS A 13 15.17 19.44 -5.83
C LYS A 13 15.54 18.79 -7.16
N GLY A 14 14.87 17.71 -7.54
CA GLY A 14 15.15 16.99 -8.80
C GLY A 14 16.54 16.33 -8.84
N VAL A 15 17.14 16.04 -7.68
CA VAL A 15 18.48 15.45 -7.59
C VAL A 15 18.37 13.94 -7.77
N ARG A 16 19.18 13.38 -8.66
CA ARG A 16 19.23 11.93 -8.92
C ARG A 16 20.11 11.21 -7.90
N ASP A 17 19.82 9.94 -7.68
CA ASP A 17 20.70 9.05 -6.92
C ASP A 17 22.12 9.06 -7.54
N GLY A 18 23.15 9.02 -6.72
CA GLY A 18 24.53 9.04 -7.18
C GLY A 18 25.07 10.40 -7.62
N SER A 19 24.31 11.49 -7.44
CA SER A 19 24.76 12.83 -7.80
C SER A 19 25.85 13.34 -6.86
N ASN A 20 26.85 14.05 -7.45
CA ASN A 20 27.86 14.80 -6.73
C ASN A 20 27.80 16.27 -7.14
N GLY A 21 27.94 17.19 -6.20
CA GLY A 21 27.93 18.63 -6.46
C GLY A 21 27.10 19.44 -5.47
N SER A 22 26.87 20.71 -5.76
CA SER A 22 26.09 21.63 -4.92
C SER A 22 24.86 22.12 -5.68
N ILE A 23 23.68 21.99 -5.04
CA ILE A 23 22.40 22.48 -5.56
C ILE A 23 21.68 23.21 -4.43
N ASP A 24 21.31 24.46 -4.62
CA ASP A 24 20.59 25.32 -3.67
C ASP A 24 21.18 25.29 -2.24
N GLY A 25 22.50 25.40 -2.13
CA GLY A 25 23.21 25.43 -0.85
C GLY A 25 23.34 24.06 -0.14
N VAL A 26 22.93 22.98 -0.80
CA VAL A 26 23.09 21.60 -0.33
C VAL A 26 24.23 20.92 -1.09
N ASN A 27 25.20 20.39 -0.38
CA ASN A 27 26.29 19.60 -0.97
C ASN A 27 25.90 18.13 -1.00
N TYR A 28 25.94 17.53 -2.17
CA TYR A 28 25.73 16.10 -2.40
C TYR A 28 27.06 15.43 -2.62
N ILE A 29 27.35 14.44 -1.82
CA ILE A 29 28.58 13.64 -1.93
C ILE A 29 28.15 12.18 -1.94
N HIS A 30 28.38 11.52 -3.06
CA HIS A 30 28.12 10.10 -3.24
C HIS A 30 29.42 9.36 -3.51
N THR A 31 29.72 8.40 -2.68
CA THR A 31 30.90 7.54 -2.81
C THR A 31 30.50 6.08 -2.60
N THR A 32 31.14 5.18 -3.33
CA THR A 32 30.91 3.74 -3.26
C THR A 32 32.25 3.02 -3.14
N TYR A 33 32.21 1.70 -3.01
CA TYR A 33 33.43 0.90 -3.03
C TYR A 33 34.20 1.03 -4.36
N LEU A 34 33.50 1.36 -5.45
CA LEU A 34 34.12 1.56 -6.77
C LEU A 34 35.12 2.72 -6.79
N ASP A 35 34.92 3.71 -5.93
CA ASP A 35 35.82 4.84 -5.78
C ASP A 35 37.10 4.49 -5.00
N ASN A 36 37.14 3.30 -4.34
CA ASN A 36 38.23 2.88 -3.50
C ASN A 36 38.70 1.43 -3.74
N VAL A 37 38.40 0.87 -4.91
CA VAL A 37 38.74 -0.54 -5.25
C VAL A 37 40.17 -0.91 -5.00
N ALA A 38 41.12 0.01 -5.29
CA ALA A 38 42.57 -0.23 -5.13
C ALA A 38 42.98 -0.55 -3.68
N ASN A 39 42.19 -0.11 -2.70
CA ASN A 39 42.49 -0.31 -1.27
C ASN A 39 41.67 -1.45 -0.64
N LEU A 40 40.83 -2.14 -1.42
CA LEU A 40 39.98 -3.22 -0.94
C LEU A 40 40.61 -4.60 -1.20
N SER A 41 40.46 -5.52 -0.27
CA SER A 41 40.88 -6.90 -0.48
C SER A 41 40.04 -7.59 -1.56
N LYS A 42 40.65 -8.54 -2.27
CA LYS A 42 39.94 -9.35 -3.28
C LYS A 42 38.71 -10.07 -2.71
N GLY A 43 38.76 -10.50 -1.44
CA GLY A 43 37.62 -11.17 -0.76
C GLY A 43 36.44 -10.24 -0.54
N VAL A 44 36.68 -8.98 -0.17
CA VAL A 44 35.64 -7.96 -0.01
C VAL A 44 34.99 -7.66 -1.35
N ILE A 45 35.79 -7.43 -2.40
CA ILE A 45 35.27 -7.18 -3.74
C ILE A 45 34.42 -8.38 -4.24
N ALA A 46 34.91 -9.62 -4.07
CA ALA A 46 34.16 -10.81 -4.46
C ALA A 46 32.83 -10.96 -3.72
N THR A 47 32.76 -10.55 -2.45
CA THR A 47 31.51 -10.56 -1.69
C THR A 47 30.49 -9.55 -2.22
N MET A 48 30.94 -8.34 -2.55
CA MET A 48 30.09 -7.31 -3.15
C MET A 48 29.60 -7.71 -4.54
N GLU A 49 30.47 -8.27 -5.38
CA GLU A 49 30.10 -8.75 -6.71
C GLU A 49 29.13 -9.94 -6.65
N ARG A 50 29.26 -10.81 -5.64
CA ARG A 50 28.26 -11.87 -5.40
C ARG A 50 26.90 -11.28 -5.05
N MET A 51 26.84 -10.29 -4.15
CA MET A 51 25.59 -9.61 -3.82
C MET A 51 24.94 -8.98 -5.04
N ARG A 52 25.73 -8.46 -6.00
CA ARG A 52 25.23 -7.92 -7.27
C ARG A 52 24.47 -8.95 -8.10
N VAL A 53 24.88 -10.22 -8.02
CA VAL A 53 24.24 -11.33 -8.75
C VAL A 53 23.05 -11.91 -7.97
N ASP A 54 23.22 -12.08 -6.68
CA ASP A 54 22.25 -12.80 -5.83
C ASP A 54 21.11 -11.90 -5.34
N ASP A 55 21.36 -10.60 -5.12
CA ASP A 55 20.40 -9.62 -4.58
C ASP A 55 20.73 -8.20 -5.08
N ILE A 56 20.33 -7.92 -6.32
CA ILE A 56 20.63 -6.64 -6.99
C ILE A 56 20.02 -5.44 -6.25
N ASP A 57 18.85 -5.58 -5.62
CA ASP A 57 18.20 -4.49 -4.89
C ASP A 57 19.01 -4.12 -3.64
N ASN A 58 19.48 -5.12 -2.91
CA ASN A 58 20.33 -4.90 -1.74
C ASN A 58 21.71 -4.38 -2.14
N TYR A 59 22.27 -4.88 -3.24
CA TYR A 59 23.50 -4.34 -3.81
C TYR A 59 23.38 -2.85 -4.15
N ASN A 60 22.33 -2.46 -4.87
CA ASN A 60 22.08 -1.07 -5.24
C ASN A 60 21.89 -0.16 -4.01
N ASN A 61 21.25 -0.65 -2.94
CA ASN A 61 21.00 0.14 -1.74
C ASN A 61 22.20 0.17 -0.80
N VAL A 62 22.72 -0.99 -0.39
CA VAL A 62 23.74 -1.09 0.66
C VAL A 62 25.16 -0.84 0.11
N ILE A 63 25.44 -1.35 -1.08
CA ILE A 63 26.78 -1.28 -1.66
C ILE A 63 26.97 -0.01 -2.50
N LEU A 64 25.95 0.36 -3.29
CA LEU A 64 26.00 1.56 -4.11
C LEU A 64 25.34 2.78 -3.48
N GLY A 65 24.81 2.68 -2.25
CA GLY A 65 24.22 3.81 -1.50
C GLY A 65 22.97 4.43 -2.14
N GLY A 66 22.26 3.66 -2.98
CA GLY A 66 21.00 4.11 -3.59
C GLY A 66 19.83 4.10 -2.60
N TRP A 67 18.80 4.87 -2.88
CA TRP A 67 17.58 4.89 -2.08
C TRP A 67 16.68 3.70 -2.43
N ARG A 68 16.28 2.94 -1.43
CA ARG A 68 15.30 1.86 -1.64
C ARG A 68 13.95 2.42 -2.09
N ALA A 69 13.37 1.78 -3.08
CA ALA A 69 12.00 2.05 -3.49
C ALA A 69 10.97 1.32 -2.61
N ARG A 70 11.37 0.23 -1.95
CA ARG A 70 10.53 -0.62 -1.09
C ARG A 70 11.20 -0.86 0.26
N ALA A 71 10.40 -1.05 1.31
CA ALA A 71 10.88 -1.48 2.61
C ALA A 71 11.50 -2.89 2.56
N GLU A 72 12.36 -3.22 3.51
CA GLU A 72 12.85 -4.59 3.68
C GLU A 72 11.73 -5.46 4.25
N GLY A 73 11.55 -6.67 3.71
CA GLY A 73 10.49 -7.58 4.16
C GLY A 73 9.07 -7.13 3.76
N VAL A 74 8.95 -6.31 2.69
CA VAL A 74 7.65 -5.88 2.17
C VAL A 74 6.74 -7.07 1.87
N VAL A 75 5.47 -6.94 2.23
CA VAL A 75 4.47 -8.01 2.12
C VAL A 75 4.00 -8.21 0.69
N PHE A 76 3.85 -7.12 -0.08
CA PHE A 76 3.28 -7.15 -1.42
C PHE A 76 4.31 -6.81 -2.49
N THR A 77 4.60 -7.78 -3.35
CA THR A 77 5.46 -7.62 -4.54
C THR A 77 4.71 -7.84 -5.85
N ASN A 78 3.45 -8.26 -5.76
CA ASN A 78 2.56 -8.71 -6.82
C ASN A 78 1.67 -7.58 -7.37
N TRP A 79 2.20 -6.36 -7.48
CA TRP A 79 1.42 -5.21 -7.94
C TRP A 79 2.16 -4.38 -8.99
N ARG A 80 1.39 -3.67 -9.81
CA ARG A 80 1.87 -2.70 -10.79
C ARG A 80 0.86 -1.59 -11.00
N PHE A 81 1.31 -0.50 -11.58
CA PHE A 81 0.41 0.50 -12.12
C PHE A 81 -0.22 0.02 -13.45
N GLY A 82 -1.44 0.47 -13.72
CA GLY A 82 -2.17 0.20 -14.95
C GLY A 82 -3.51 0.91 -14.97
N ASP A 83 -4.25 0.75 -16.07
CA ASP A 83 -5.57 1.34 -16.16
C ASP A 83 -6.57 0.58 -15.27
N PHE A 84 -7.45 1.34 -14.60
CA PHE A 84 -8.60 0.77 -13.92
C PHE A 84 -9.62 0.35 -14.99
N ASN A 85 -9.63 -0.93 -15.31
CA ASN A 85 -10.51 -1.47 -16.34
C ASN A 85 -11.52 -2.46 -15.73
N PRO A 86 -12.69 -1.97 -15.27
CA PRO A 86 -13.75 -2.79 -14.69
C PRO A 86 -14.72 -3.37 -15.71
N ASP A 87 -14.44 -3.33 -17.02
CA ASP A 87 -15.36 -3.75 -18.07
C ASP A 87 -15.94 -5.15 -17.82
N GLY A 88 -17.26 -5.22 -17.64
CA GLY A 88 -17.98 -6.45 -17.29
C GLY A 88 -17.81 -6.92 -15.84
N LEU A 89 -17.11 -6.17 -14.99
CA LEU A 89 -16.91 -6.47 -13.58
C LEU A 89 -17.72 -5.51 -12.70
N GLN A 90 -18.20 -6.01 -11.57
CA GLN A 90 -18.83 -5.17 -10.56
C GLN A 90 -17.78 -4.39 -9.79
N VAL A 91 -17.92 -3.07 -9.73
CA VAL A 91 -17.13 -2.22 -8.83
C VAL A 91 -17.81 -2.19 -7.47
N THR A 92 -17.01 -2.36 -6.42
CA THR A 92 -17.42 -2.25 -5.03
C THR A 92 -16.34 -1.54 -4.23
N TYR A 93 -16.65 -1.09 -3.02
CA TYR A 93 -15.76 -0.18 -2.32
C TYR A 93 -15.36 -0.72 -0.94
N GLY A 94 -14.11 -0.51 -0.57
CA GLY A 94 -13.60 -0.70 0.78
C GLY A 94 -13.39 0.65 1.45
N GLN A 95 -13.71 0.76 2.73
CA GLN A 95 -13.53 1.98 3.52
C GLN A 95 -12.89 1.68 4.86
N ASP A 96 -11.84 2.44 5.21
CA ASP A 96 -11.23 2.44 6.53
C ASP A 96 -11.36 3.83 7.16
N TYR A 97 -11.56 3.88 8.48
CA TYR A 97 -11.83 5.11 9.20
C TYR A 97 -10.66 5.50 10.07
N GLY A 98 -10.04 6.63 9.74
CA GLY A 98 -9.02 7.24 10.58
C GLY A 98 -9.61 8.18 11.65
N PHE A 99 -8.96 8.25 12.79
CA PHE A 99 -9.31 9.18 13.87
C PHE A 99 -8.21 10.23 14.03
N LYS A 100 -8.57 11.52 14.06
CA LYS A 100 -7.67 12.69 14.20
C LYS A 100 -6.51 12.71 13.17
N ASN A 101 -5.46 11.94 13.41
CA ASN A 101 -4.22 11.98 12.63
C ASN A 101 -4.17 10.87 11.56
N ASP A 102 -5.01 9.86 11.67
CA ASP A 102 -5.07 8.75 10.73
C ASP A 102 -5.96 9.08 9.54
N ALA A 103 -5.61 8.54 8.38
CA ALA A 103 -6.36 8.82 7.17
C ALA A 103 -7.67 8.03 7.11
N ASN A 104 -8.75 8.70 6.74
CA ASN A 104 -9.93 8.03 6.21
C ASN A 104 -9.65 7.65 4.77
N THR A 105 -9.91 6.41 4.39
CA THR A 105 -9.63 5.91 3.05
C THR A 105 -10.86 5.32 2.39
N LEU A 106 -10.94 5.45 1.07
CA LEU A 106 -11.97 4.82 0.24
C LEU A 106 -11.32 4.30 -1.03
N VAL A 107 -11.40 3.00 -1.25
CA VAL A 107 -10.84 2.32 -2.42
C VAL A 107 -11.93 1.64 -3.23
N GLY A 108 -11.97 1.88 -4.55
CA GLY A 108 -12.79 1.16 -5.51
C GLY A 108 -12.06 -0.09 -5.99
N VAL A 109 -12.79 -1.20 -6.07
CA VAL A 109 -12.24 -2.50 -6.42
C VAL A 109 -13.11 -3.22 -7.44
N ALA A 110 -12.49 -3.76 -8.49
CA ALA A 110 -13.10 -4.70 -9.42
C ALA A 110 -12.26 -5.99 -9.45
N ILE A 111 -12.88 -7.15 -9.29
CA ILE A 111 -12.19 -8.44 -9.14
C ILE A 111 -12.46 -9.35 -10.33
N ASP A 112 -11.44 -9.61 -11.14
CA ASP A 112 -11.46 -10.66 -12.15
C ASP A 112 -10.94 -11.98 -11.55
N LYS A 113 -11.89 -12.82 -11.12
CA LYS A 113 -11.57 -14.12 -10.52
C LYS A 113 -10.94 -15.09 -11.53
N SER A 114 -11.28 -14.95 -12.81
CA SER A 114 -10.79 -15.85 -13.88
C SER A 114 -9.33 -15.59 -14.19
N LYS A 115 -8.93 -14.33 -14.25
CA LYS A 115 -7.55 -13.91 -14.52
C LYS A 115 -6.71 -13.76 -13.24
N LYS A 116 -7.35 -13.84 -12.06
CA LYS A 116 -6.72 -13.53 -10.77
C LYS A 116 -6.13 -12.12 -10.73
N ILE A 117 -6.91 -11.13 -11.15
CA ILE A 117 -6.53 -9.72 -11.12
C ILE A 117 -7.51 -8.96 -10.24
N ILE A 118 -6.98 -8.06 -9.40
CA ILE A 118 -7.75 -7.07 -8.66
C ILE A 118 -7.36 -5.69 -9.18
N TYR A 119 -8.30 -5.00 -9.81
CA TYR A 119 -8.16 -3.61 -10.20
C TYR A 119 -8.52 -2.72 -9.03
N ILE A 120 -7.69 -1.72 -8.74
CA ILE A 120 -7.76 -0.88 -7.54
C ILE A 120 -7.67 0.58 -7.93
N GLN A 121 -8.60 1.39 -7.43
CA GLN A 121 -8.59 2.84 -7.58
C GLN A 121 -8.76 3.53 -6.23
N GLU A 122 -7.86 4.46 -5.90
CA GLU A 122 -7.93 5.28 -4.71
C GLU A 122 -8.87 6.46 -4.95
N HIS A 123 -9.89 6.61 -4.09
CA HIS A 123 -10.84 7.71 -4.17
C HIS A 123 -10.72 8.71 -3.01
N LEU A 124 -10.21 8.24 -1.88
CA LEU A 124 -10.04 9.06 -0.69
C LEU A 124 -8.82 8.58 0.09
N TYR A 125 -7.99 9.53 0.52
CA TYR A 125 -6.95 9.37 1.53
C TYR A 125 -6.78 10.71 2.25
N GLN A 126 -7.52 10.93 3.34
CA GLN A 126 -7.56 12.23 3.99
C GLN A 126 -7.87 12.11 5.48
N THR A 127 -7.19 12.92 6.29
CA THR A 127 -7.43 13.06 7.74
C THR A 127 -8.51 14.09 8.05
N GLY A 128 -9.07 14.03 9.26
CA GLY A 128 -9.90 15.10 9.83
C GLY A 128 -11.31 15.23 9.22
N LEU A 129 -11.84 14.19 8.56
CA LEU A 129 -13.19 14.20 8.02
C LEU A 129 -14.24 13.90 9.09
N ASN A 130 -15.38 14.61 9.03
CA ASN A 130 -16.55 14.32 9.83
C ASN A 130 -17.53 13.40 9.07
N THR A 131 -18.59 12.93 9.75
CA THR A 131 -19.62 12.03 9.15
C THR A 131 -20.31 12.63 7.93
N HIS A 132 -20.51 13.95 7.88
CA HIS A 132 -21.14 14.60 6.75
C HIS A 132 -20.23 14.61 5.53
N ASP A 133 -18.93 14.87 5.75
CA ASP A 133 -17.93 14.83 4.67
C ASP A 133 -17.83 13.42 4.09
N LEU A 134 -17.75 12.41 4.93
CA LEU A 134 -17.71 10.99 4.52
C LEU A 134 -18.96 10.61 3.72
N TYR A 135 -20.15 11.00 4.21
CA TYR A 135 -21.39 10.75 3.49
C TYR A 135 -21.38 11.40 2.10
N THR A 136 -20.94 12.66 2.01
CA THR A 136 -20.92 13.41 0.75
C THR A 136 -19.96 12.77 -0.26
N ILE A 137 -18.79 12.36 0.19
CA ILE A 137 -17.79 11.67 -0.64
C ILE A 137 -18.33 10.31 -1.09
N ASN A 138 -18.83 9.49 -0.15
CA ASN A 138 -19.40 8.18 -0.46
C ASN A 138 -20.54 8.26 -1.46
N ASN A 139 -21.46 9.22 -1.28
CA ASN A 139 -22.58 9.41 -2.19
C ASN A 139 -22.13 9.82 -3.59
N LYS A 140 -21.12 10.67 -3.68
CA LYS A 140 -20.56 11.13 -4.97
C LYS A 140 -19.80 10.02 -5.71
N VAL A 141 -19.04 9.21 -4.99
CA VAL A 141 -18.14 8.18 -5.56
C VAL A 141 -18.87 6.86 -5.77
N CYS A 142 -19.52 6.37 -4.73
CA CYS A 142 -20.11 5.03 -4.72
C CYS A 142 -21.58 5.02 -5.16
N GLY A 143 -22.31 6.13 -5.00
CA GLY A 143 -23.74 6.18 -5.27
C GLY A 143 -24.50 5.13 -4.44
N ARG A 144 -24.99 4.07 -5.11
CA ARG A 144 -25.69 2.95 -4.48
C ARG A 144 -24.87 1.66 -4.43
N ASP A 145 -23.63 1.69 -4.89
CA ASP A 145 -22.78 0.52 -4.87
C ASP A 145 -22.33 0.16 -3.44
N LEU A 146 -22.00 -1.10 -3.25
CA LEU A 146 -21.65 -1.62 -1.93
C LEU A 146 -20.35 -1.04 -1.41
N ILE A 147 -20.38 -0.56 -0.17
CA ILE A 147 -19.21 -0.20 0.62
C ILE A 147 -19.07 -1.23 1.76
N VAL A 148 -17.87 -1.81 1.92
CA VAL A 148 -17.52 -2.64 3.07
C VAL A 148 -16.51 -1.87 3.91
N ALA A 149 -16.89 -1.53 5.13
CA ALA A 149 -16.14 -0.63 6.00
C ALA A 149 -15.62 -1.34 7.26
N ASP A 150 -14.69 -0.68 7.96
CA ASP A 150 -14.23 -1.14 9.25
C ASP A 150 -15.39 -1.31 10.24
N SER A 151 -15.56 -2.51 10.78
CA SER A 151 -16.62 -2.82 11.76
C SER A 151 -16.32 -2.31 13.16
N ALA A 152 -15.14 -1.74 13.43
CA ALA A 152 -14.81 -1.12 14.72
C ALA A 152 -15.63 0.15 14.99
N GLU A 153 -16.20 0.76 13.92
CA GLU A 153 -17.01 1.98 13.99
C GLU A 153 -18.50 1.74 13.65
N PRO A 154 -19.22 0.89 14.42
CA PRO A 154 -20.59 0.49 14.08
C PRO A 154 -21.57 1.65 14.10
N ARG A 155 -21.35 2.66 14.95
CA ARG A 155 -22.15 3.88 15.00
C ARG A 155 -22.03 4.69 13.73
N LEU A 156 -20.82 4.89 13.23
CA LEU A 156 -20.57 5.63 11.99
C LEU A 156 -21.18 4.91 10.78
N ILE A 157 -21.03 3.59 10.71
CA ILE A 157 -21.68 2.76 9.68
C ILE A 157 -23.20 2.94 9.71
N SER A 158 -23.83 2.90 10.91
CA SER A 158 -25.27 3.10 11.07
C SER A 158 -25.72 4.50 10.63
N GLU A 159 -24.96 5.53 10.96
CA GLU A 159 -25.23 6.91 10.55
C GLU A 159 -25.15 7.08 9.03
N LEU A 160 -24.09 6.55 8.39
CA LEU A 160 -23.92 6.60 6.94
C LEU A 160 -25.00 5.79 6.19
N SER A 161 -25.34 4.62 6.72
CA SER A 161 -26.44 3.80 6.18
C SER A 161 -27.80 4.50 6.28
N SER A 162 -28.11 5.15 7.40
CA SER A 162 -29.36 5.90 7.60
C SER A 162 -29.49 7.10 6.66
N LYS A 163 -28.36 7.65 6.21
CA LYS A 163 -28.29 8.73 5.21
C LYS A 163 -28.42 8.22 3.76
N GLY A 164 -28.38 6.90 3.54
CA GLY A 164 -28.62 6.28 2.23
C GLY A 164 -27.40 5.60 1.58
N ASN A 165 -26.24 5.56 2.23
CA ASN A 165 -25.13 4.74 1.72
C ASN A 165 -25.44 3.24 1.86
N ASN A 166 -25.13 2.45 0.83
CA ASN A 166 -25.18 0.99 0.89
C ASN A 166 -23.90 0.46 1.54
N ILE A 167 -23.81 0.56 2.86
CA ILE A 167 -22.60 0.30 3.63
C ILE A 167 -22.81 -0.82 4.65
N ARG A 168 -21.79 -1.66 4.83
CA ARG A 168 -21.76 -2.76 5.79
C ARG A 168 -20.41 -2.84 6.49
N GLY A 169 -20.41 -3.27 7.75
CA GLY A 169 -19.18 -3.60 8.47
C GLY A 169 -18.54 -4.89 7.94
N CYS A 170 -17.23 -4.90 7.85
CA CYS A 170 -16.46 -6.11 7.55
C CYS A 170 -16.56 -7.11 8.71
N LYS A 171 -16.37 -8.41 8.41
CA LYS A 171 -16.21 -9.42 9.47
C LYS A 171 -14.76 -9.46 9.92
N LYS A 172 -14.51 -9.21 11.20
CA LYS A 172 -13.19 -9.35 11.83
C LYS A 172 -13.21 -10.57 12.76
N GLY A 173 -12.10 -11.30 12.80
CA GLY A 173 -11.90 -12.45 13.70
C GLY A 173 -10.41 -12.77 13.81
N PRO A 174 -10.03 -13.69 14.71
CA PRO A 174 -8.63 -14.12 14.82
C PRO A 174 -8.10 -14.58 13.46
N GLY A 175 -6.92 -14.09 13.08
CA GLY A 175 -6.29 -14.43 11.79
C GLY A 175 -6.87 -13.73 10.56
N SER A 176 -7.87 -12.84 10.68
CA SER A 176 -8.48 -12.16 9.53
C SER A 176 -7.49 -11.27 8.76
N ILE A 177 -6.49 -10.70 9.43
CA ILE A 177 -5.43 -9.91 8.78
C ILE A 177 -4.60 -10.81 7.86
N SER A 178 -4.02 -11.87 8.41
CA SER A 178 -3.17 -12.80 7.65
C SER A 178 -3.94 -13.48 6.52
N ALA A 179 -5.21 -13.85 6.74
CA ALA A 179 -6.05 -14.42 5.70
C ALA A 179 -6.32 -13.42 4.56
N GLY A 180 -6.65 -12.17 4.89
CA GLY A 180 -6.86 -11.11 3.90
C GLY A 180 -5.58 -10.77 3.13
N VAL A 181 -4.43 -10.71 3.81
CA VAL A 181 -3.12 -10.54 3.16
C VAL A 181 -2.85 -11.69 2.19
N SER A 182 -3.06 -12.94 2.59
CA SER A 182 -2.87 -14.12 1.71
C SER A 182 -3.76 -14.07 0.47
N ILE A 183 -4.99 -13.57 0.61
CA ILE A 183 -5.87 -13.35 -0.54
C ILE A 183 -5.25 -12.35 -1.50
N LEU A 184 -4.86 -11.17 -1.02
CA LEU A 184 -4.26 -10.14 -1.86
C LEU A 184 -2.97 -10.61 -2.54
N GLN A 185 -2.15 -11.40 -1.85
CA GLN A 185 -0.95 -12.00 -2.42
C GLN A 185 -1.25 -13.05 -3.51
N SER A 186 -2.43 -13.65 -3.51
CA SER A 186 -2.84 -14.67 -4.50
C SER A 186 -3.38 -14.09 -5.82
N TYR A 187 -3.49 -12.77 -5.93
CA TYR A 187 -3.94 -12.02 -7.10
C TYR A 187 -2.84 -11.07 -7.59
N GLU A 188 -2.85 -10.71 -8.88
CA GLU A 188 -2.14 -9.54 -9.36
C GLU A 188 -2.93 -8.29 -9.00
N LEU A 189 -2.28 -7.30 -8.36
CA LEU A 189 -2.90 -6.04 -8.00
C LEU A 189 -2.56 -4.98 -9.05
N VAL A 190 -3.57 -4.47 -9.74
CA VAL A 190 -3.41 -3.43 -10.76
C VAL A 190 -3.94 -2.12 -10.19
N LEU A 191 -3.03 -1.19 -9.89
CA LEU A 191 -3.34 0.11 -9.33
C LEU A 191 -3.53 1.14 -10.44
N GLU A 192 -4.63 1.87 -10.38
CA GLU A 192 -4.82 3.07 -11.20
C GLU A 192 -3.68 4.08 -10.94
N ASN A 193 -3.22 4.77 -12.01
CA ASN A 193 -1.99 5.56 -12.01
C ASN A 193 -1.95 6.70 -10.98
N ASN A 194 -3.11 7.20 -10.52
CA ASN A 194 -3.20 8.25 -9.51
C ASN A 194 -3.28 7.72 -8.06
N SER A 195 -3.38 6.41 -7.86
CA SER A 195 -3.50 5.74 -6.55
C SER A 195 -2.15 5.72 -5.80
N LYS A 196 -1.62 6.89 -5.49
CA LYS A 196 -0.25 7.06 -4.97
C LYS A 196 -0.09 6.65 -3.52
N ASN A 197 -1.12 6.88 -2.68
CA ASN A 197 -1.05 6.52 -1.27
C ASN A 197 -1.08 5.00 -1.11
N ILE A 198 -1.93 4.29 -1.84
CA ILE A 198 -1.92 2.81 -1.88
C ILE A 198 -0.56 2.28 -2.35
N ALA A 199 0.04 2.88 -3.38
CA ALA A 199 1.37 2.49 -3.85
C ALA A 199 2.44 2.69 -2.77
N THR A 200 2.36 3.78 -2.01
CA THR A 200 3.22 4.04 -0.87
C THR A 200 3.03 2.96 0.20
N GLU A 201 1.79 2.63 0.56
CA GLU A 201 1.51 1.59 1.54
C GLU A 201 2.02 0.22 1.06
N LEU A 202 1.75 -0.20 -0.19
CA LEU A 202 2.25 -1.45 -0.76
C LEU A 202 3.78 -1.56 -0.77
N ASN A 203 4.49 -0.45 -0.89
CA ASN A 203 5.95 -0.41 -0.85
C ASN A 203 6.54 -0.44 0.57
N ASN A 204 5.74 -0.14 1.59
CA ASN A 204 6.22 0.02 2.97
C ASN A 204 5.57 -0.94 3.97
N TYR A 205 4.42 -1.52 3.66
CA TYR A 205 3.78 -2.52 4.51
C TYR A 205 4.62 -3.80 4.53
N ALA A 206 5.19 -4.10 5.70
CA ALA A 206 6.21 -5.12 5.86
C ALA A 206 5.88 -6.07 7.01
N TYR A 207 6.54 -7.23 7.04
CA TYR A 207 6.55 -8.09 8.22
C TYR A 207 7.33 -7.40 9.35
N ALA A 208 6.82 -7.50 10.58
CA ALA A 208 7.43 -6.87 11.75
C ALA A 208 8.83 -7.43 12.04
N ASP A 209 9.01 -8.73 11.84
CA ASP A 209 10.29 -9.43 12.00
C ASP A 209 10.48 -10.50 10.91
N LYS A 210 11.74 -10.83 10.60
CA LYS A 210 12.06 -11.94 9.69
C LYS A 210 11.50 -13.26 10.25
N GLY A 211 10.59 -13.87 9.49
CA GLY A 211 9.97 -15.15 9.85
C GLY A 211 8.76 -15.04 10.78
N SER A 212 8.31 -13.84 11.15
CA SER A 212 7.05 -13.64 11.86
C SER A 212 5.88 -13.55 10.89
N ASN A 213 4.68 -13.89 11.38
CA ASN A 213 3.42 -13.62 10.66
C ASN A 213 2.76 -12.32 11.16
N LEU A 214 3.51 -11.49 11.89
CA LEU A 214 3.06 -10.20 12.36
C LEU A 214 3.47 -9.12 11.34
N PHE A 215 2.62 -8.13 11.16
CA PHE A 215 2.84 -7.02 10.25
C PHE A 215 3.11 -5.74 11.04
N VAL A 216 3.82 -4.79 10.42
CA VAL A 216 3.95 -3.45 11.00
C VAL A 216 2.57 -2.79 11.07
N ASP A 217 2.32 -2.07 12.16
CA ASP A 217 1.07 -1.30 12.36
C ASP A 217 1.24 0.12 11.80
N ASP A 218 1.65 0.19 10.53
CA ASP A 218 1.88 1.42 9.78
C ASP A 218 1.70 1.14 8.30
N TYR A 219 1.38 2.13 7.48
CA TYR A 219 1.14 1.97 6.04
C TYR A 219 0.02 0.98 5.71
N ASN A 220 -1.08 0.97 6.46
CA ASN A 220 -2.12 -0.06 6.38
C ASN A 220 -3.54 0.45 6.09
N HIS A 221 -3.80 1.76 6.09
CA HIS A 221 -5.16 2.30 5.99
C HIS A 221 -5.89 1.91 4.70
N SER A 222 -5.31 2.21 3.54
CA SER A 222 -5.90 1.79 2.26
C SER A 222 -5.82 0.28 2.05
N LEU A 223 -4.76 -0.37 2.56
CA LEU A 223 -4.63 -1.83 2.51
C LEU A 223 -5.69 -2.52 3.36
N ASP A 224 -6.07 -1.94 4.49
CA ASP A 224 -7.16 -2.44 5.33
C ASP A 224 -8.51 -2.29 4.63
N ALA A 225 -8.78 -1.12 4.04
CA ALA A 225 -9.97 -0.91 3.20
C ALA A 225 -10.03 -1.92 2.05
N LEU A 226 -8.91 -2.14 1.34
CA LEU A 226 -8.77 -3.12 0.28
C LEU A 226 -9.00 -4.55 0.80
N ARG A 227 -8.45 -4.89 1.95
CA ARG A 227 -8.60 -6.18 2.59
C ARG A 227 -10.04 -6.46 3.01
N TYR A 228 -10.78 -5.47 3.50
CA TYR A 228 -12.19 -5.63 3.88
C TYR A 228 -13.05 -6.02 2.69
N ILE A 229 -12.96 -5.28 1.60
CA ILE A 229 -13.80 -5.55 0.42
C ILE A 229 -13.41 -6.83 -0.32
N THR A 230 -12.11 -7.14 -0.44
CA THR A 230 -11.65 -8.37 -1.09
C THR A 230 -12.01 -9.61 -0.28
N SER A 231 -11.86 -9.56 1.04
CA SER A 231 -12.29 -10.65 1.95
C SER A 231 -13.80 -10.88 1.84
N PHE A 232 -14.60 -9.83 1.77
CA PHE A 232 -16.05 -9.94 1.60
C PHE A 232 -16.43 -10.72 0.33
N HIS A 233 -15.73 -10.48 -0.79
CA HIS A 233 -16.03 -11.14 -2.08
C HIS A 233 -15.39 -12.51 -2.25
N LEU A 234 -14.25 -12.76 -1.61
CA LEU A 234 -13.42 -13.94 -1.89
C LEU A 234 -13.43 -14.99 -0.78
N MET A 235 -13.69 -14.61 0.48
CA MET A 235 -13.82 -15.57 1.58
C MET A 235 -15.24 -16.11 1.74
N GLY A 236 -16.22 -15.56 1.02
CA GLY A 236 -17.63 -15.95 1.08
C GLY A 236 -18.35 -15.40 2.32
N SER A 237 -19.57 -14.92 2.12
CA SER A 237 -20.54 -14.79 3.19
C SER A 237 -20.93 -16.20 3.63
N SER A 238 -20.28 -16.74 4.64
CA SER A 238 -20.90 -17.86 5.35
C SER A 238 -22.31 -17.38 5.71
N LYS A 239 -23.33 -18.05 5.20
CA LYS A 239 -24.73 -17.71 5.45
C LYS A 239 -24.88 -17.41 6.93
N ILE A 240 -25.24 -16.17 7.26
CA ILE A 240 -25.69 -15.85 8.61
C ILE A 240 -27.10 -16.45 8.67
N GLU A 241 -27.25 -17.60 9.30
CA GLU A 241 -28.53 -17.97 9.88
C GLU A 241 -28.77 -16.97 11.01
N VAL A 242 -29.69 -16.05 10.74
CA VAL A 242 -30.33 -15.24 11.79
C VAL A 242 -31.22 -16.21 12.56
N ARG A 243 -30.83 -16.55 13.78
CA ARG A 243 -31.72 -17.07 14.79
C ARG A 243 -32.10 -15.96 15.74
#